data_05dfb03852c75fa5ec4f2f79af7613e2
#
_entry.id   05dfb03852c75fa5ec4f2f79af7613e2
#
_cell.length_a   1.000
_cell.length_b   1.000
_cell.length_c   1.000
_cell.angle_alpha   90.00
_cell.angle_beta   90.00
_cell.angle_gamma   90.00
#
_symmetry.space_group_name_H-M   'P 1'
#
loop_
_entity.id
_entity.type
_entity.pdbx_description
1 polymer ?
#
loop_
_entity_poly.entity_id
_entity_poly.type
_entity_poly.pdbx_seq_one_letter_code
_entity_poly.pdbx_strand_id
1 'polypeptide(L)'
;MKFGVDIASRDTATIGGMVSTNAGGLHTVRYGNMAEQVLGLEVVLPDGTTVRRSPKVLSDNSGYNLPALWVGSEGTLGVVTAVDLKLRRVPTHRVTTLTGFDRLQDVVDAGRTLRTLDGVDALELVDGRGLELAARHLNAAVPTGRPCTCSPRCPRPTIRWKTWPSCSNASTHRR
;
A
#
# COMPACT_ATOMS: atom_id res chain seq x y z
N MET A 1 4.85 1.57 -16.60
CA MET A 1 3.69 1.88 -15.77
C MET A 1 3.40 0.71 -14.85
N LYS A 2 2.85 0.95 -13.65
CA LYS A 2 2.40 -0.10 -12.71
C LYS A 2 1.01 0.25 -12.15
N PHE A 3 0.29 -0.77 -11.71
CA PHE A 3 -0.91 -0.59 -10.89
C PHE A 3 -0.52 -0.21 -9.46
N GLY A 4 -1.31 0.66 -8.80
CA GLY A 4 -0.95 1.25 -7.51
C GLY A 4 -1.23 0.35 -6.30
N VAL A 5 -2.21 -0.54 -6.40
CA VAL A 5 -2.58 -1.44 -5.29
C VAL A 5 -1.75 -2.73 -5.34
N ASP A 6 -1.14 -3.10 -4.23
CA ASP A 6 -0.34 -4.32 -4.08
C ASP A 6 -0.79 -5.05 -2.81
N ILE A 7 -1.61 -6.08 -2.99
CA ILE A 7 -2.19 -6.89 -1.89
C ILE A 7 -1.52 -8.27 -1.81
N ALA A 8 -1.60 -8.88 -0.65
CA ALA A 8 -0.99 -10.20 -0.42
C ALA A 8 -1.58 -11.29 -1.35
N SER A 9 -2.88 -11.19 -1.66
CA SER A 9 -3.59 -12.13 -2.54
C SER A 9 -3.55 -11.75 -4.03
N ARG A 10 -2.61 -10.92 -4.48
CA ARG A 10 -2.52 -10.39 -5.85
C ARG A 10 -2.52 -11.47 -6.95
N ASP A 11 -2.02 -12.66 -6.63
CA ASP A 11 -1.92 -13.75 -7.61
C ASP A 11 -3.28 -14.45 -7.88
N THR A 12 -4.27 -14.21 -7.02
CA THR A 12 -5.60 -14.83 -7.10
C THR A 12 -6.75 -13.81 -7.13
N ALA A 13 -6.50 -12.57 -6.71
CA ALA A 13 -7.52 -11.54 -6.66
C ALA A 13 -7.92 -11.05 -8.07
N THR A 14 -9.21 -10.88 -8.28
CA THR A 14 -9.72 -10.21 -9.49
C THR A 14 -9.81 -8.70 -9.28
N ILE A 15 -9.66 -7.93 -10.35
CA ILE A 15 -9.79 -6.47 -10.28
C ILE A 15 -11.19 -6.06 -9.83
N GLY A 16 -12.24 -6.70 -10.35
CA GLY A 16 -13.63 -6.44 -9.92
C GLY A 16 -13.84 -6.71 -8.44
N GLY A 17 -13.29 -7.80 -7.91
CA GLY A 17 -13.31 -8.11 -6.48
C GLY A 17 -12.56 -7.06 -5.64
N MET A 18 -11.40 -6.61 -6.10
CA MET A 18 -10.64 -5.54 -5.42
C MET A 18 -11.39 -4.21 -5.41
N VAL A 19 -12.11 -3.87 -6.48
CA VAL A 19 -12.99 -2.69 -6.52
C VAL A 19 -14.12 -2.86 -5.52
N SER A 20 -14.82 -3.99 -5.56
CA SER A 20 -15.98 -4.25 -4.69
C SER A 20 -15.63 -4.19 -3.20
N THR A 21 -14.44 -4.61 -2.81
CA THR A 21 -13.97 -4.55 -1.42
C THR A 21 -13.21 -3.27 -1.07
N ASN A 22 -13.03 -2.36 -2.02
CA ASN A 22 -12.14 -1.19 -1.88
C ASN A 22 -10.75 -1.58 -1.36
N ALA A 23 -10.15 -2.58 -1.98
CA ALA A 23 -8.91 -3.18 -1.50
C ALA A 23 -7.79 -2.16 -1.32
N GLY A 24 -7.15 -2.22 -0.16
CA GLY A 24 -5.90 -1.54 0.13
C GLY A 24 -4.75 -2.53 0.18
N GLY A 25 -3.52 -2.06 0.13
CA GLY A 25 -2.35 -2.92 0.15
C GLY A 25 -1.09 -2.20 0.62
N LEU A 26 0.05 -2.80 0.37
CA LEU A 26 1.36 -2.32 0.83
C LEU A 26 1.63 -0.84 0.46
N HIS A 27 1.11 -0.40 -0.68
CA HIS A 27 1.35 0.96 -1.20
C HIS A 27 0.21 1.95 -0.90
N THR A 28 -0.71 1.60 -0.01
CA THR A 28 -1.86 2.46 0.36
C THR A 28 -1.41 3.83 0.87
N VAL A 29 -0.31 3.90 1.62
CA VAL A 29 0.24 5.18 2.10
C VAL A 29 0.54 6.14 0.98
N ARG A 30 0.98 5.63 -0.18
CA ARG A 30 1.37 6.45 -1.32
C ARG A 30 0.26 6.65 -2.34
N TYR A 31 -0.48 5.61 -2.65
CA TYR A 31 -1.39 5.60 -3.78
C TYR A 31 -2.87 5.53 -3.39
N GLY A 32 -3.16 5.32 -2.11
CA GLY A 32 -4.52 5.09 -1.63
C GLY A 32 -5.03 3.67 -1.90
N ASN A 33 -6.28 3.44 -1.62
CA ASN A 33 -7.01 2.20 -1.88
C ASN A 33 -7.50 2.14 -3.34
N MET A 34 -8.35 1.15 -3.65
CA MET A 34 -8.93 1.03 -4.99
C MET A 34 -9.74 2.26 -5.40
N ALA A 35 -10.42 2.93 -4.48
CA ALA A 35 -11.18 4.15 -4.75
C ALA A 35 -10.35 5.23 -5.48
N GLU A 36 -9.08 5.39 -5.12
CA GLU A 36 -8.18 6.39 -5.72
C GLU A 36 -7.56 5.91 -7.03
N GLN A 37 -7.77 4.65 -7.40
CA GLN A 37 -7.26 4.06 -8.64
C GLN A 37 -8.32 3.93 -9.73
N VAL A 38 -9.62 3.88 -9.37
CA VAL A 38 -10.71 3.74 -10.33
C VAL A 38 -10.99 5.07 -11.01
N LEU A 39 -10.90 5.09 -12.34
CA LEU A 39 -11.27 6.22 -13.19
C LEU A 39 -12.67 6.05 -13.78
N GLY A 40 -13.04 4.82 -14.06
CA GLY A 40 -14.33 4.46 -14.61
C GLY A 40 -14.59 2.97 -14.41
N LEU A 41 -15.85 2.56 -14.59
CA LEU A 41 -16.22 1.17 -14.47
C LEU A 41 -17.46 0.84 -15.31
N GLU A 42 -17.68 -0.45 -15.47
CA GLU A 42 -18.88 -1.06 -15.97
C GLU A 42 -19.42 -2.04 -14.93
N VAL A 43 -20.70 -1.98 -14.67
CA VAL A 43 -21.38 -2.83 -13.68
C VAL A 43 -22.66 -3.39 -14.30
N VAL A 44 -22.92 -4.66 -14.02
CA VAL A 44 -24.21 -5.29 -14.29
C VAL A 44 -25.03 -5.30 -12.99
N LEU A 45 -26.20 -4.68 -13.03
CA LEU A 45 -27.16 -4.61 -11.93
C LEU A 45 -27.91 -5.93 -11.76
N PRO A 46 -28.62 -6.16 -10.63
CA PRO A 46 -29.38 -7.40 -10.40
C PRO A 46 -30.45 -7.72 -11.42
N ASP A 47 -30.99 -6.70 -12.10
CA ASP A 47 -32.00 -6.84 -13.17
C ASP A 47 -31.37 -7.12 -14.55
N GLY A 48 -30.05 -7.23 -14.63
CA GLY A 48 -29.30 -7.42 -15.88
C GLY A 48 -28.96 -6.13 -16.62
N THR A 49 -29.39 -4.98 -16.13
CA THR A 49 -29.04 -3.68 -16.73
C THR A 49 -27.57 -3.41 -16.61
N THR A 50 -26.91 -3.03 -17.70
CA THR A 50 -25.50 -2.63 -17.70
C THR A 50 -25.37 -1.12 -17.57
N VAL A 51 -24.65 -0.68 -16.53
CA VAL A 51 -24.29 0.71 -16.31
C VAL A 51 -22.80 0.89 -16.59
N ARG A 52 -22.46 1.84 -17.46
CA ARG A 52 -21.07 2.15 -17.79
C ARG A 52 -20.78 3.64 -17.61
N ARG A 53 -19.76 3.95 -16.84
CA ARG A 53 -19.18 5.28 -16.71
C ARG A 53 -17.66 5.18 -16.88
N SER A 54 -17.19 5.61 -18.06
CA SER A 54 -15.77 5.51 -18.48
C SER A 54 -15.37 6.81 -19.15
N PRO A 55 -15.05 7.87 -18.37
CA PRO A 55 -14.76 9.21 -18.91
C PRO A 55 -13.45 9.25 -19.71
N LYS A 56 -12.58 8.25 -19.58
CA LYS A 56 -11.27 8.14 -20.26
C LYS A 56 -10.32 9.31 -20.00
N VAL A 57 -10.57 10.06 -18.93
CA VAL A 57 -9.75 11.19 -18.47
C VAL A 57 -9.36 11.01 -17.01
N LEU A 58 -8.25 11.64 -16.60
CA LEU A 58 -7.76 11.51 -15.21
C LEU A 58 -8.61 12.29 -14.21
N SER A 59 -9.31 13.30 -14.67
CA SER A 59 -10.17 14.13 -13.85
C SER A 59 -11.44 14.45 -14.63
N ASP A 60 -12.58 14.04 -14.11
CA ASP A 60 -13.90 14.28 -14.68
C ASP A 60 -14.78 15.00 -13.64
N ASN A 61 -15.19 16.22 -13.95
CA ASN A 61 -16.07 17.04 -13.12
C ASN A 61 -17.48 17.21 -13.74
N SER A 62 -17.83 16.39 -14.72
CA SER A 62 -19.10 16.47 -15.46
C SER A 62 -20.26 15.74 -14.78
N GLY A 63 -20.46 15.95 -13.48
CA GLY A 63 -21.57 15.36 -12.72
C GLY A 63 -21.11 14.52 -11.52
N TYR A 64 -21.99 13.61 -11.06
CA TYR A 64 -21.68 12.76 -9.91
C TYR A 64 -20.59 11.73 -10.21
N ASN A 65 -19.77 11.43 -9.21
CA ASN A 65 -18.82 10.32 -9.26
C ASN A 65 -19.55 8.98 -9.07
N LEU A 66 -20.24 8.54 -10.11
CA LEU A 66 -21.00 7.28 -10.07
C LEU A 66 -20.12 6.06 -9.76
N PRO A 67 -18.88 5.91 -10.28
CA PRO A 67 -18.00 4.82 -9.93
C PRO A 67 -17.85 4.60 -8.42
N ALA A 68 -17.84 5.66 -7.63
CA ALA A 68 -17.70 5.60 -6.18
C ALA A 68 -18.83 4.84 -5.47
N LEU A 69 -19.99 4.67 -6.08
CA LEU A 69 -21.11 3.91 -5.50
C LEU A 69 -20.78 2.41 -5.37
N TRP A 70 -20.02 1.86 -6.32
CA TRP A 70 -19.71 0.43 -6.37
C TRP A 70 -18.40 0.08 -5.72
N VAL A 71 -17.50 1.06 -5.53
CA VAL A 71 -16.24 0.84 -4.82
C VAL A 71 -16.54 0.62 -3.34
N GLY A 72 -16.22 -0.56 -2.83
CA GLY A 72 -16.51 -0.94 -1.44
C GLY A 72 -17.95 -1.40 -1.20
N SER A 73 -18.74 -1.62 -2.26
CA SER A 73 -20.13 -2.12 -2.14
C SER A 73 -20.23 -3.61 -1.84
N GLU A 74 -19.10 -4.34 -1.89
CA GLU A 74 -19.00 -5.80 -1.65
C GLU A 74 -19.99 -6.63 -2.48
N GLY A 75 -20.29 -6.16 -3.70
CA GLY A 75 -21.21 -6.84 -4.63
C GLY A 75 -22.69 -6.62 -4.36
N THR A 76 -23.07 -5.85 -3.34
CA THR A 76 -24.49 -5.62 -2.98
C THR A 76 -25.25 -4.76 -4.00
N LEU A 77 -24.54 -3.96 -4.81
CA LEU A 77 -25.12 -3.05 -5.79
C LEU A 77 -24.96 -3.51 -7.24
N GLY A 78 -24.30 -4.63 -7.48
CA GLY A 78 -24.07 -5.18 -8.81
C GLY A 78 -22.70 -5.85 -8.95
N VAL A 79 -22.45 -6.42 -10.13
CA VAL A 79 -21.22 -7.11 -10.48
C VAL A 79 -20.35 -6.22 -11.35
N VAL A 80 -19.13 -5.90 -10.91
CA VAL A 80 -18.16 -5.11 -11.69
C VAL A 80 -17.55 -5.99 -12.77
N THR A 81 -17.77 -5.61 -14.05
CA THR A 81 -17.34 -6.39 -15.23
C THR A 81 -16.17 -5.77 -15.95
N ALA A 82 -16.01 -4.44 -15.91
CA ALA A 82 -14.84 -3.76 -16.46
C ALA A 82 -14.46 -2.54 -15.61
N VAL A 83 -13.17 -2.20 -15.61
CA VAL A 83 -12.64 -1.09 -14.81
C VAL A 83 -11.56 -0.33 -15.59
N ASP A 84 -11.67 0.99 -15.62
CA ASP A 84 -10.58 1.88 -16.05
C ASP A 84 -9.73 2.25 -14.85
N LEU A 85 -8.44 1.92 -14.91
CA LEU A 85 -7.52 2.09 -13.78
C LEU A 85 -6.47 3.16 -14.03
N LYS A 86 -6.20 3.93 -12.99
CA LYS A 86 -5.09 4.89 -12.96
C LYS A 86 -3.76 4.15 -12.82
N LEU A 87 -2.89 4.32 -13.79
CA LEU A 87 -1.55 3.73 -13.77
C LEU A 87 -0.52 4.72 -13.21
N ARG A 88 0.48 4.19 -12.52
CA ARG A 88 1.57 4.94 -11.90
C ARG A 88 2.89 4.67 -12.61
N ARG A 89 3.78 5.65 -12.62
CA ARG A 89 5.14 5.44 -13.12
C ARG A 89 5.86 4.42 -12.24
N VAL A 90 6.57 3.51 -12.88
CA VAL A 90 7.48 2.60 -12.16
C VAL A 90 8.68 3.40 -11.71
N PRO A 91 9.02 3.30 -10.47
CA PRO A 91 10.16 3.99 -9.91
C PRO A 91 11.49 3.42 -10.45
N THR A 92 12.48 4.28 -10.68
CA THR A 92 13.82 3.89 -11.14
C THR A 92 14.66 3.24 -10.05
N HIS A 93 14.46 3.67 -8.80
CA HIS A 93 15.19 3.14 -7.65
C HIS A 93 14.27 2.87 -6.48
N ARG A 94 14.62 1.91 -5.64
CA ARG A 94 13.93 1.60 -4.40
C ARG A 94 14.95 1.36 -3.29
N VAL A 95 14.69 1.94 -2.13
CA VAL A 95 15.46 1.70 -0.91
C VAL A 95 14.50 1.16 0.14
N THR A 96 14.93 0.15 0.87
CA THR A 96 14.20 -0.39 2.01
C THR A 96 15.08 -0.24 3.23
N THR A 97 14.56 0.38 4.27
CA THR A 97 15.25 0.54 5.55
C THR A 97 14.48 -0.15 6.65
N LEU A 98 15.18 -0.70 7.62
CA LEU A 98 14.63 -1.22 8.86
C LEU A 98 15.26 -0.40 10.00
N THR A 99 14.42 0.24 10.81
CA THR A 99 14.85 1.09 11.91
C THR A 99 14.22 0.61 13.21
N GLY A 100 15.01 0.42 14.25
CA GLY A 100 14.53 0.05 15.58
C GLY A 100 14.31 1.28 16.45
N PHE A 101 13.27 1.21 17.29
CA PHE A 101 12.95 2.23 18.30
C PHE A 101 12.73 1.54 19.65
N ASP A 102 13.00 2.26 20.72
CA ASP A 102 12.81 1.75 22.07
C ASP A 102 11.41 2.01 22.62
N ARG A 103 10.71 3.01 22.09
CA ARG A 103 9.39 3.43 22.55
C ARG A 103 8.41 3.45 21.39
N LEU A 104 7.20 2.99 21.62
CA LEU A 104 6.12 3.03 20.62
C LEU A 104 5.80 4.46 20.16
N GLN A 105 5.90 5.44 21.08
CA GLN A 105 5.66 6.83 20.72
C GLN A 105 6.64 7.33 19.64
N ASP A 106 7.93 7.00 19.76
CA ASP A 106 8.94 7.40 18.79
C ASP A 106 8.66 6.81 17.40
N VAL A 107 8.12 5.58 17.37
CA VAL A 107 7.64 4.92 16.15
C VAL A 107 6.49 5.70 15.51
N VAL A 108 5.50 6.08 16.31
CA VAL A 108 4.32 6.82 15.82
C VAL A 108 4.75 8.18 15.26
N ASP A 109 5.64 8.88 15.96
CA ASP A 109 6.10 10.21 15.55
C ASP A 109 6.99 10.14 14.29
N ALA A 110 7.84 9.13 14.20
CA ALA A 110 8.58 8.85 12.97
C ALA A 110 7.63 8.52 11.80
N GLY A 111 6.61 7.70 12.04
CA GLY A 111 5.60 7.35 11.03
C GLY A 111 4.82 8.56 10.54
N ARG A 112 4.41 9.45 11.44
CA ARG A 112 3.75 10.72 11.08
C ARG A 112 4.63 11.59 10.21
N THR A 113 5.90 11.75 10.59
CA THR A 113 6.87 12.54 9.82
C THR A 113 7.10 11.94 8.44
N LEU A 114 7.30 10.62 8.37
CA LEU A 114 7.59 9.96 7.10
C LEU A 114 6.41 9.98 6.12
N ARG A 115 5.17 9.96 6.60
CA ARG A 115 3.98 10.12 5.75
C ARG A 115 3.95 11.45 5.00
N THR A 116 4.61 12.48 5.49
CA THR A 116 4.66 13.80 4.83
C THR A 116 5.72 13.88 3.74
N LEU A 117 6.61 12.89 3.66
CA LEU A 117 7.67 12.88 2.67
C LEU A 117 7.18 12.33 1.33
N ASP A 118 7.49 13.04 0.25
CA ASP A 118 7.30 12.54 -1.10
C ASP A 118 8.17 11.29 -1.33
N GLY A 119 7.57 10.28 -1.92
CA GLY A 119 8.32 9.07 -2.29
C GLY A 119 8.29 7.93 -1.29
N VAL A 120 7.67 8.07 -0.13
CA VAL A 120 7.40 6.95 0.77
C VAL A 120 6.37 6.04 0.14
N ASP A 121 6.79 4.82 -0.22
CA ASP A 121 5.98 3.85 -0.96
C ASP A 121 5.16 2.98 0.00
N ALA A 122 5.74 2.61 1.14
CA ALA A 122 5.11 1.80 2.18
C ALA A 122 5.71 2.10 3.56
N LEU A 123 4.89 1.97 4.59
CA LEU A 123 5.26 2.05 6.00
C LEU A 123 4.68 0.83 6.71
N GLU A 124 5.55 0.02 7.29
CA GLU A 124 5.16 -1.19 8.00
C GLU A 124 5.70 -1.16 9.44
N LEU A 125 4.85 -1.44 10.39
CA LEU A 125 5.23 -1.64 11.78
C LEU A 125 5.35 -3.13 12.06
N VAL A 126 6.51 -3.54 12.55
CA VAL A 126 6.74 -4.94 12.97
C VAL A 126 7.23 -4.91 14.41
N ASP A 127 6.58 -5.65 15.29
CA ASP A 127 7.07 -5.84 16.66
C ASP A 127 8.25 -6.84 16.70
N GLY A 128 9.10 -6.72 17.73
CA GLY A 128 10.30 -7.55 17.85
C GLY A 128 9.99 -9.04 17.95
N ARG A 129 8.88 -9.45 18.59
CA ARG A 129 8.46 -10.86 18.70
C ARG A 129 8.03 -11.40 17.34
N GLY A 130 7.24 -10.64 16.59
CA GLY A 130 6.83 -10.99 15.23
C GLY A 130 8.04 -11.16 14.32
N LEU A 131 9.03 -10.28 14.44
CA LEU A 131 10.26 -10.36 13.68
C LEU A 131 11.09 -11.61 14.02
N GLU A 132 11.25 -11.93 15.31
CA GLU A 132 11.95 -13.16 15.77
C GLU A 132 11.23 -14.42 15.30
N LEU A 133 9.90 -14.44 15.38
CA LEU A 133 9.10 -15.57 14.93
C LEU A 133 9.25 -15.78 13.42
N ALA A 134 9.15 -14.71 12.65
CA ALA A 134 9.33 -14.74 11.21
C ALA A 134 10.74 -15.21 10.82
N ALA A 135 11.79 -14.71 11.50
CA ALA A 135 13.17 -15.13 11.27
C ALA A 135 13.37 -16.62 11.51
N ARG A 136 12.83 -17.15 12.62
CA ARG A 136 12.88 -18.58 12.94
C ARG A 136 12.11 -19.45 11.93
N HIS A 137 10.91 -19.02 11.57
CA HIS A 137 10.07 -19.77 10.64
C HIS A 137 10.61 -19.80 9.23
N LEU A 138 11.15 -18.69 8.76
CA LEU A 138 11.71 -18.55 7.42
C LEU A 138 13.18 -18.92 7.33
N ASN A 139 13.83 -19.28 8.44
CA ASN A 139 15.26 -19.51 8.54
C ASN A 139 16.09 -18.37 7.90
N ALA A 140 15.64 -17.13 8.09
CA ALA A 140 16.18 -15.95 7.46
C ALA A 140 16.97 -15.09 8.48
N ALA A 141 18.14 -14.62 8.07
CA ALA A 141 18.87 -13.62 8.85
C ALA A 141 18.08 -12.29 8.79
N VAL A 142 17.62 -11.83 9.93
CA VAL A 142 17.02 -10.50 10.05
C VAL A 142 18.14 -9.48 10.20
N PRO A 143 18.18 -8.40 9.40
CA PRO A 143 19.17 -7.34 9.59
C PRO A 143 18.93 -6.67 10.94
N THR A 144 19.71 -7.00 11.93
CA THR A 144 19.72 -6.35 13.24
C THR A 144 20.71 -5.20 13.20
N GLY A 145 20.26 -4.02 12.85
CA GLY A 145 21.05 -2.80 13.00
C GLY A 145 21.06 -2.32 14.45
N ARG A 146 22.00 -2.78 15.24
CA ARG A 146 22.30 -2.78 16.66
C ARG A 146 21.81 -4.03 17.36
N PRO A 147 22.63 -4.63 18.23
CA PRO A 147 22.23 -5.76 19.03
C PRO A 147 21.08 -5.30 19.95
N CYS A 148 19.86 -5.59 19.59
CA CYS A 148 18.75 -5.63 20.52
C CYS A 148 19.04 -6.81 21.43
N THR A 149 19.68 -6.57 22.56
CA THR A 149 19.59 -7.50 23.70
C THR A 149 18.15 -7.46 24.17
N CYS A 150 17.30 -8.24 23.51
CA CYS A 150 15.93 -8.42 23.90
C CYS A 150 15.90 -9.14 25.23
N SER A 151 15.79 -8.37 26.31
CA SER A 151 15.21 -8.91 27.53
C SER A 151 13.77 -9.37 27.18
N PRO A 152 13.32 -10.55 27.66
CA PRO A 152 11.95 -11.04 27.39
C PRO A 152 10.82 -10.10 27.83
N ARG A 153 11.14 -8.97 28.44
CA ARG A 153 10.21 -8.02 29.04
C ARG A 153 10.07 -6.67 28.32
N CYS A 154 10.78 -6.44 27.21
CA CYS A 154 10.68 -5.19 26.48
C CYS A 154 10.31 -5.44 25.02
N PRO A 155 9.02 -5.30 24.63
CA PRO A 155 8.62 -5.35 23.23
C PRO A 155 9.13 -4.06 22.56
N ARG A 156 10.25 -4.13 21.82
CA ARG A 156 10.73 -3.01 21.02
C ARG A 156 10.07 -3.06 19.65
N PRO A 157 9.25 -2.09 19.28
CA PRO A 157 8.70 -2.02 17.94
C PRO A 157 9.80 -1.74 16.92
N THR A 158 9.75 -2.45 15.82
CA THR A 158 10.67 -2.29 14.68
C THR A 158 9.88 -1.87 13.45
N ILE A 159 10.33 -0.86 12.74
CA ILE A 159 9.61 -0.35 11.56
C ILE A 159 10.42 -0.62 10.30
N ARG A 160 9.74 -1.14 9.29
CA ARG A 160 10.28 -1.33 7.95
C ARG A 160 9.80 -0.19 7.03
N TRP A 161 10.73 0.59 6.51
CA TRP A 161 10.46 1.64 5.54
C TRP A 161 10.80 1.19 4.13
N LYS A 162 9.91 1.45 3.18
CA LYS A 162 10.26 1.46 1.77
C LYS A 162 10.22 2.91 1.30
N THR A 163 11.38 3.54 1.22
CA THR A 163 11.51 4.91 0.73
C THR A 163 12.06 4.94 -0.68
N TRP A 164 11.77 6.02 -1.35
CA TRP A 164 12.27 6.36 -2.67
C TRP A 164 13.29 7.51 -2.54
N PRO A 165 14.51 7.43 -3.08
CA PRO A 165 15.35 8.62 -3.18
C PRO A 165 14.90 9.48 -4.35
N SER A 166 14.53 10.73 -4.07
CA SER A 166 14.64 11.79 -5.05
C SER A 166 16.12 11.97 -5.35
N CYS A 167 16.49 12.01 -6.63
CA CYS A 167 17.85 12.26 -7.07
C CYS A 167 18.47 13.45 -6.36
N SER A 168 19.55 13.24 -5.65
CA SER A 168 20.82 13.97 -5.68
C SER A 168 21.66 13.62 -4.45
N ASN A 169 22.86 13.07 -4.72
CA ASN A 169 24.02 13.01 -3.82
C ASN A 169 23.87 12.26 -2.50
N ALA A 170 23.93 10.93 -2.55
CA ALA A 170 24.47 10.15 -1.45
C ALA A 170 25.95 9.87 -1.76
N SER A 171 26.83 10.71 -1.24
CA SER A 171 28.23 10.40 -1.12
C SER A 171 28.38 9.19 -0.20
N THR A 172 28.92 8.14 -0.75
CA THR A 172 29.38 6.94 -0.04
C THR A 172 30.36 7.32 1.04
N HIS A 173 30.02 7.13 2.29
CA HIS A 173 31.02 6.90 3.33
C HIS A 173 31.04 5.41 3.65
N ARG A 174 32.01 4.72 3.05
CA ARG A 174 32.58 3.48 3.57
C ARG A 174 33.44 3.84 4.78
N ARG A 175 33.15 3.28 5.90
CA ARG A 175 34.08 2.70 6.86
C ARG A 175 33.34 1.73 7.75
#